data_bb2e16e2f0bacc070913b5db6b747756
#
_entry.id   bb2e16e2f0bacc070913b5db6b747756
#
_cell.length_a   1.000
_cell.length_b   1.000
_cell.length_c   1.000
_cell.angle_alpha   90.00
_cell.angle_beta   90.00
_cell.angle_gamma   90.00
#
_symmetry.space_group_name_H-M   'P 1'
#
loop_
_entity.id
_entity.type
_entity.pdbx_description
1 polymer ?
#
loop_
_entity_poly.entity_id
_entity_poly.type
_entity_poly.pdbx_seq_one_letter_code
_entity_poly.pdbx_strand_id
1 'polypeptide(L)'
;MTRSMSLGTPGSRRRSRALAAIVAGGLFFVACGGDDGASTPAVTEAPATDAPMTSDAPGTSDAPAPEDGPPTGPEMLVGMVNTEGNPNGLDFPDIRRFAEASFEYMNAHGGFGGRPVKLETCVAGGTPETSQACAQELVGKGVELILLGLDLFPDFATYEAAGVPVIGVLPILPPDFTANALFLTGGNATTTAVMAVIAQDRYQAKTVGIIHADNAGANSTAAGVEAALDKAGITWKAVKGGDNETDAGYLGLMQAANADDPDLLISLYADAGCIGTIRGYATAGITKPVLTTSICSDSDVISQVGDDATNWVFVGATPERDTPEKALLQTIVAPFIKNEATGEMGIEPADVKTGALGLGGLGTVLVLSLRNFAAEMVAGGTEMTGQNLYDFLKSADGLFLYGGITPVKCGLATPSYPSICSYVFEATEYKDGAVVSVDDGKLWDSTPLLP
;
A
#
# COMPACT_ATOMS: atom_id res chain seq x y z
N MET A 1 18.77 -44.73 -43.53
CA MET A 1 18.83 -43.73 -44.59
C MET A 1 18.88 -42.37 -43.92
N THR A 2 19.97 -41.95 -43.53
CA THR A 2 21.02 -41.00 -43.95
C THR A 2 20.56 -39.81 -44.77
N ARG A 3 20.68 -38.60 -44.19
CA ARG A 3 21.19 -37.28 -44.73
C ARG A 3 20.82 -36.22 -43.66
N SER A 4 21.68 -35.62 -42.94
CA SER A 4 22.94 -34.90 -43.08
C SER A 4 22.81 -33.51 -43.74
N MET A 5 23.33 -32.51 -43.02
CA MET A 5 23.85 -31.16 -43.40
C MET A 5 22.81 -30.06 -43.59
N SER A 6 23.05 -28.82 -43.15
CA SER A 6 24.31 -28.05 -43.05
C SER A 6 24.17 -26.82 -42.15
N LEU A 7 25.30 -26.49 -41.57
CA LEU A 7 25.72 -25.26 -40.90
C LEU A 7 25.56 -23.97 -41.71
N GLY A 8 25.31 -22.84 -41.03
CA GLY A 8 25.45 -21.51 -41.60
C GLY A 8 25.48 -20.42 -40.51
N THR A 9 26.67 -20.09 -40.02
CA THR A 9 27.08 -18.82 -39.41
C THR A 9 28.09 -18.15 -40.37
N PRO A 10 28.52 -16.87 -40.17
CA PRO A 10 28.02 -15.72 -39.43
C PRO A 10 28.01 -14.42 -40.27
N GLY A 11 27.42 -13.35 -39.80
CA GLY A 11 27.48 -12.02 -40.42
C GLY A 11 27.60 -10.90 -39.39
N SER A 12 28.84 -10.54 -39.08
CA SER A 12 29.23 -9.35 -38.34
C SER A 12 29.13 -8.07 -39.20
N ARG A 13 28.57 -6.98 -38.68
CA ARG A 13 28.91 -5.56 -39.08
C ARG A 13 28.54 -4.69 -37.89
N ARG A 14 29.49 -4.25 -37.12
CA ARG A 14 30.34 -3.04 -37.11
C ARG A 14 29.58 -1.70 -37.23
N ARG A 15 29.57 -1.01 -36.09
CA ARG A 15 29.90 0.39 -35.79
C ARG A 15 29.14 1.51 -36.50
N SER A 16 28.51 2.39 -35.71
CA SER A 16 28.77 3.82 -35.84
C SER A 16 28.57 4.51 -34.48
N ARG A 17 29.64 5.14 -34.02
CA ARG A 17 29.68 6.13 -32.95
C ARG A 17 29.23 7.46 -33.53
N ALA A 18 28.38 8.20 -32.83
CA ALA A 18 28.26 9.64 -33.03
C ALA A 18 28.37 10.32 -31.66
N LEU A 19 29.46 11.07 -31.53
CA LEU A 19 29.66 12.12 -30.52
C LEU A 19 28.96 13.39 -31.01
N ALA A 20 28.34 14.13 -30.07
CA ALA A 20 28.23 15.61 -30.08
C ALA A 20 27.62 15.97 -28.73
N ALA A 21 28.22 16.67 -27.95
CA ALA A 21 28.87 17.97 -27.83
C ALA A 21 28.14 18.79 -26.76
N ILE A 22 28.91 19.16 -25.78
CA ILE A 22 28.67 20.01 -24.62
C ILE A 22 28.33 21.44 -25.09
N VAL A 23 27.32 22.06 -24.49
CA VAL A 23 27.26 23.54 -24.41
C VAL A 23 27.01 23.91 -22.92
N ALA A 24 28.06 24.54 -22.41
CA ALA A 24 28.06 25.25 -21.13
C ALA A 24 27.74 26.74 -21.37
N GLY A 25 27.08 27.33 -20.41
CA GLY A 25 26.92 28.78 -20.28
C GLY A 25 25.67 29.07 -19.43
N GLY A 26 25.65 29.85 -18.40
CA GLY A 26 26.58 30.81 -17.84
C GLY A 26 25.87 31.41 -16.60
N LEU A 27 26.66 31.64 -15.60
CA LEU A 27 26.30 32.32 -14.37
C LEU A 27 25.80 33.76 -14.60
N PHE A 28 24.79 34.18 -13.84
CA PHE A 28 24.70 35.57 -13.38
C PHE A 28 24.34 35.64 -11.90
N PHE A 29 25.29 36.12 -11.13
CA PHE A 29 25.11 36.66 -9.79
C PHE A 29 24.57 38.07 -9.90
N VAL A 30 23.56 38.42 -9.11
CA VAL A 30 23.32 39.81 -8.68
C VAL A 30 23.10 39.78 -7.18
N ALA A 31 24.03 40.38 -6.48
CA ALA A 31 23.94 40.74 -5.06
C ALA A 31 23.63 42.24 -4.97
N CYS A 32 22.72 42.58 -4.06
CA CYS A 32 22.62 43.86 -3.35
C CYS A 32 21.65 43.57 -2.20
N GLY A 33 21.90 43.70 -0.92
CA GLY A 33 22.61 44.77 -0.16
C GLY A 33 21.60 45.75 0.40
N GLY A 34 21.29 45.73 1.71
CA GLY A 34 20.49 46.76 2.37
C GLY A 34 20.06 46.33 3.78
N ASP A 35 20.80 46.76 4.73
CA ASP A 35 20.61 46.82 6.17
C ASP A 35 19.35 47.64 6.53
N ASP A 36 18.61 47.27 7.57
CA ASP A 36 18.35 48.14 8.72
C ASP A 36 17.41 47.43 9.72
N GLY A 37 17.79 47.53 10.97
CA GLY A 37 17.23 46.89 12.11
C GLY A 37 15.94 47.47 12.66
N ALA A 38 15.19 46.64 13.35
CA ALA A 38 14.35 47.07 14.47
C ALA A 38 14.13 45.89 15.44
N SER A 39 14.35 46.19 16.66
CA SER A 39 14.40 45.36 17.85
C SER A 39 13.05 44.73 18.21
N THR A 40 13.14 43.51 18.64
CA THR A 40 12.18 42.65 19.31
C THR A 40 11.66 43.18 20.66
N PRO A 41 10.50 42.70 21.12
CA PRO A 41 10.49 42.15 22.48
C PRO A 41 10.17 40.66 22.52
N ALA A 42 10.97 39.95 23.31
CA ALA A 42 10.80 38.57 23.65
C ALA A 42 9.48 38.30 24.37
N VAL A 43 8.66 37.40 23.82
CA VAL A 43 7.56 36.79 24.54
C VAL A 43 8.09 35.46 25.08
N THR A 44 8.14 35.36 26.39
CA THR A 44 8.47 34.16 27.12
C THR A 44 7.31 33.16 26.98
N GLU A 45 7.47 32.11 26.16
CA GLU A 45 6.58 30.96 26.17
C GLU A 45 6.89 30.10 27.38
N ALA A 46 5.85 29.85 28.17
CA ALA A 46 5.87 28.85 29.23
C ALA A 46 5.88 27.43 28.60
N PRO A 47 6.55 26.45 29.21
CA PRO A 47 6.59 25.09 28.68
C PRO A 47 5.20 24.48 28.74
N ALA A 48 4.72 24.00 27.59
CA ALA A 48 3.57 23.14 27.49
C ALA A 48 3.89 21.81 28.20
N THR A 49 3.18 21.52 29.24
CA THR A 49 3.17 20.23 29.92
C THR A 49 2.47 19.24 28.98
N ASP A 50 3.22 18.28 28.48
CA ASP A 50 2.69 17.09 27.82
C ASP A 50 1.75 16.35 28.82
N ALA A 51 0.47 16.44 28.56
CA ALA A 51 -0.50 15.56 29.17
C ALA A 51 -0.40 14.20 28.47
N PRO A 52 -0.27 13.07 29.18
CA PRO A 52 -0.33 11.76 28.55
C PRO A 52 -1.70 11.61 27.90
N MET A 53 -1.71 11.30 26.59
CA MET A 53 -2.92 10.82 25.92
C MET A 53 -3.34 9.54 26.63
N THR A 54 -4.40 9.63 27.40
CA THR A 54 -5.10 8.47 27.89
C THR A 54 -5.68 7.77 26.67
N SER A 55 -5.24 6.55 26.45
CA SER A 55 -5.80 5.61 25.50
C SER A 55 -7.22 5.25 25.96
N ASP A 56 -8.17 6.12 25.62
CA ASP A 56 -9.55 5.66 25.51
C ASP A 56 -9.63 4.80 24.25
N ALA A 57 -10.13 3.59 24.37
CA ALA A 57 -10.29 2.68 23.27
C ALA A 57 -10.97 3.41 22.10
N PRO A 58 -10.43 3.30 20.85
CA PRO A 58 -11.05 3.96 19.72
C PRO A 58 -12.49 3.55 19.62
N GLY A 59 -13.38 4.52 19.58
CA GLY A 59 -14.80 4.26 19.36
C GLY A 59 -14.93 3.46 18.07
N THR A 60 -15.58 2.31 18.15
CA THR A 60 -16.08 1.62 16.96
C THR A 60 -16.89 2.65 16.18
N SER A 61 -16.55 2.85 14.91
CA SER A 61 -17.37 3.64 14.00
C SER A 61 -18.80 3.09 14.11
N ASP A 62 -19.72 3.88 14.66
CA ASP A 62 -21.15 3.63 14.54
C ASP A 62 -21.55 3.89 13.09
N ALA A 63 -21.06 3.03 12.18
CA ALA A 63 -21.48 3.05 10.79
C ALA A 63 -23.00 2.85 10.77
N PRO A 64 -23.75 3.67 10.02
CA PRO A 64 -25.19 3.49 9.89
C PRO A 64 -25.49 2.04 9.52
N ALA A 65 -26.44 1.41 10.20
CA ALA A 65 -26.88 0.08 9.86
C ALA A 65 -27.25 0.06 8.35
N PRO A 66 -26.92 -1.03 7.61
CA PRO A 66 -27.27 -1.12 6.21
C PRO A 66 -28.78 -0.89 6.06
N GLU A 67 -29.18 0.00 5.15
CA GLU A 67 -30.58 0.11 4.78
C GLU A 67 -31.05 -1.22 4.22
N ASP A 68 -32.16 -1.75 4.73
CA ASP A 68 -32.74 -2.99 4.22
C ASP A 68 -33.35 -2.75 2.84
N GLY A 69 -32.77 -3.39 1.81
CA GLY A 69 -33.30 -3.41 0.45
C GLY A 69 -32.44 -2.66 -0.59
N PRO A 70 -32.82 -2.81 -1.86
CA PRO A 70 -32.08 -2.18 -2.95
C PRO A 70 -32.24 -0.66 -2.95
N PRO A 71 -31.21 0.09 -3.36
CA PRO A 71 -31.25 1.55 -3.45
C PRO A 71 -32.25 2.01 -4.52
N THR A 72 -32.82 3.20 -4.32
CA THR A 72 -33.85 3.78 -5.21
C THR A 72 -33.38 5.00 -6.00
N GLY A 73 -32.15 5.47 -5.73
CA GLY A 73 -31.55 6.61 -6.44
C GLY A 73 -31.20 6.28 -7.91
N PRO A 74 -30.76 7.28 -8.69
CA PRO A 74 -30.26 7.05 -10.03
C PRO A 74 -28.98 6.20 -10.01
N GLU A 75 -28.83 5.31 -11.00
CA GLU A 75 -27.62 4.49 -11.14
C GLU A 75 -26.36 5.37 -11.26
N MET A 76 -25.29 4.97 -10.58
CA MET A 76 -23.96 5.59 -10.65
C MET A 76 -23.01 4.68 -11.42
N LEU A 77 -22.37 5.20 -12.44
CA LEU A 77 -21.37 4.47 -13.20
C LEU A 77 -19.98 4.69 -12.58
N VAL A 78 -19.37 3.62 -12.04
CA VAL A 78 -18.05 3.65 -11.40
C VAL A 78 -17.08 2.82 -12.22
N GLY A 79 -15.91 3.37 -12.52
CA GLY A 79 -14.82 2.64 -13.19
C GLY A 79 -13.87 2.03 -12.16
N MET A 80 -13.31 0.85 -12.46
CA MET A 80 -12.23 0.27 -11.68
C MET A 80 -11.10 -0.22 -12.57
N VAL A 81 -9.87 0.15 -12.24
CA VAL A 81 -8.66 -0.38 -12.88
C VAL A 81 -7.88 -1.23 -11.89
N ASN A 82 -7.42 -2.39 -12.36
CA ASN A 82 -6.59 -3.30 -11.58
C ASN A 82 -5.57 -4.00 -12.48
N THR A 83 -4.34 -4.22 -11.98
CA THR A 83 -3.29 -4.95 -12.70
C THR A 83 -3.49 -6.44 -12.54
N GLU A 84 -3.67 -7.14 -13.67
CA GLU A 84 -3.83 -8.59 -13.71
C GLU A 84 -3.12 -9.17 -14.93
N GLY A 85 -2.74 -10.45 -14.83
CA GLY A 85 -2.12 -11.18 -15.95
C GLY A 85 -0.74 -10.69 -16.33
N ASN A 86 -0.04 -9.99 -15.45
CA ASN A 86 1.32 -9.54 -15.70
C ASN A 86 2.30 -10.72 -15.60
N PRO A 87 2.96 -11.12 -16.68
CA PRO A 87 3.88 -12.25 -16.67
C PRO A 87 5.15 -12.01 -15.82
N ASN A 88 5.38 -10.78 -15.39
CA ASN A 88 6.57 -10.37 -14.63
C ASN A 88 6.29 -10.19 -13.11
N GLY A 89 5.19 -10.74 -12.61
CA GLY A 89 5.06 -11.00 -11.18
C GLY A 89 4.00 -10.22 -10.41
N LEU A 90 3.37 -9.17 -10.96
CA LEU A 90 2.28 -8.49 -10.25
C LEU A 90 0.93 -8.86 -10.89
N ASP A 91 0.23 -9.77 -10.24
CA ASP A 91 -1.05 -10.32 -10.71
C ASP A 91 -1.99 -10.47 -9.51
N PHE A 92 -2.91 -9.53 -9.31
CA PHE A 92 -3.79 -9.47 -8.15
C PHE A 92 -5.28 -9.44 -8.54
N PRO A 93 -5.81 -10.47 -9.21
CA PRO A 93 -7.19 -10.49 -9.66
C PRO A 93 -8.21 -10.43 -8.53
N ASP A 94 -7.84 -10.85 -7.33
CA ASP A 94 -8.74 -10.90 -6.18
C ASP A 94 -9.14 -9.51 -5.67
N ILE A 95 -8.28 -8.49 -5.85
CA ILE A 95 -8.67 -7.10 -5.52
C ILE A 95 -9.93 -6.71 -6.30
N ARG A 96 -9.96 -6.95 -7.61
CA ARG A 96 -11.14 -6.65 -8.45
C ARG A 96 -12.32 -7.54 -8.10
N ARG A 97 -12.11 -8.87 -7.97
CA ARG A 97 -13.19 -9.82 -7.65
C ARG A 97 -13.89 -9.47 -6.34
N PHE A 98 -13.13 -9.12 -5.31
CA PHE A 98 -13.70 -8.77 -4.01
C PHE A 98 -14.34 -7.38 -4.02
N ALA A 99 -13.86 -6.44 -4.84
CA ALA A 99 -14.56 -5.19 -5.09
C ALA A 99 -15.90 -5.42 -5.81
N GLU A 100 -15.92 -6.25 -6.87
CA GLU A 100 -17.15 -6.64 -7.58
C GLU A 100 -18.18 -7.25 -6.63
N ALA A 101 -17.75 -8.23 -5.80
CA ALA A 101 -18.58 -8.86 -4.78
C ALA A 101 -19.15 -7.85 -3.76
N SER A 102 -18.32 -6.89 -3.36
CA SER A 102 -18.72 -5.84 -2.42
C SER A 102 -19.75 -4.90 -3.02
N PHE A 103 -19.63 -4.53 -4.30
CA PHE A 103 -20.64 -3.74 -5.00
C PHE A 103 -21.95 -4.51 -5.20
N GLU A 104 -21.87 -5.81 -5.52
CA GLU A 104 -23.07 -6.66 -5.60
C GLU A 104 -23.80 -6.69 -4.26
N TYR A 105 -23.09 -6.90 -3.16
CA TYR A 105 -23.67 -6.82 -1.81
C TYR A 105 -24.31 -5.45 -1.54
N MET A 106 -23.59 -4.35 -1.82
CA MET A 106 -24.10 -3.00 -1.60
C MET A 106 -25.37 -2.71 -2.40
N ASN A 107 -25.43 -3.13 -3.66
CA ASN A 107 -26.60 -2.95 -4.50
C ASN A 107 -27.84 -3.69 -3.98
N ALA A 108 -27.66 -4.70 -3.12
CA ALA A 108 -28.75 -5.35 -2.42
C ALA A 108 -29.11 -4.66 -1.08
N HIS A 109 -28.23 -3.79 -0.55
CA HIS A 109 -28.30 -3.24 0.80
C HIS A 109 -28.03 -1.72 0.82
N GLY A 110 -28.94 -0.93 0.28
CA GLY A 110 -28.92 0.53 0.33
C GLY A 110 -28.03 1.22 -0.71
N GLY A 111 -27.18 0.49 -1.41
CA GLY A 111 -26.32 1.02 -2.47
C GLY A 111 -25.18 1.91 -1.98
N PHE A 112 -24.73 2.79 -2.85
CA PHE A 112 -23.65 3.73 -2.61
C PHE A 112 -24.24 5.12 -2.36
N GLY A 113 -24.42 5.47 -1.08
CA GLY A 113 -25.15 6.69 -0.71
C GLY A 113 -26.58 6.74 -1.28
N GLY A 114 -27.29 5.62 -1.30
CA GLY A 114 -28.66 5.51 -1.82
C GLY A 114 -28.76 5.30 -3.35
N ARG A 115 -27.64 5.19 -4.06
CA ARG A 115 -27.58 4.95 -5.52
C ARG A 115 -27.11 3.52 -5.82
N PRO A 116 -27.75 2.80 -6.76
CA PRO A 116 -27.17 1.56 -7.28
C PRO A 116 -25.90 1.87 -8.08
N VAL A 117 -24.87 1.02 -7.96
CA VAL A 117 -23.64 1.17 -8.72
C VAL A 117 -23.58 0.17 -9.84
N LYS A 118 -23.29 0.65 -11.04
CA LYS A 118 -22.83 -0.16 -12.16
C LYS A 118 -21.30 -0.04 -12.21
N LEU A 119 -20.61 -1.12 -11.88
CA LEU A 119 -19.16 -1.18 -11.94
C LEU A 119 -18.70 -1.57 -13.34
N GLU A 120 -17.86 -0.72 -13.95
CA GLU A 120 -17.14 -1.00 -15.20
C GLU A 120 -15.68 -1.26 -14.87
N THR A 121 -15.21 -2.48 -15.10
CA THR A 121 -13.83 -2.87 -14.78
C THR A 121 -12.96 -2.87 -16.03
N CYS A 122 -11.69 -2.49 -15.87
CA CYS A 122 -10.65 -2.63 -16.87
C CYS A 122 -9.39 -3.26 -16.26
N VAL A 123 -8.91 -4.30 -16.91
CA VAL A 123 -7.71 -5.01 -16.49
C VAL A 123 -6.49 -4.40 -17.19
N ALA A 124 -5.59 -3.78 -16.41
CA ALA A 124 -4.31 -3.31 -16.90
C ALA A 124 -3.26 -4.44 -16.83
N GLY A 125 -2.46 -4.58 -17.87
CA GLY A 125 -1.39 -5.61 -17.94
C GLY A 125 -0.10 -5.23 -17.23
N GLY A 126 -0.10 -4.18 -16.42
CA GLY A 126 1.09 -3.72 -15.67
C GLY A 126 2.08 -2.93 -16.52
N THR A 127 1.63 -2.26 -17.58
CA THR A 127 2.42 -1.32 -18.37
C THR A 127 1.71 0.02 -18.52
N PRO A 128 2.45 1.15 -18.72
CA PRO A 128 1.84 2.46 -18.93
C PRO A 128 0.78 2.48 -20.03
N GLU A 129 1.02 1.76 -21.13
CA GLU A 129 0.12 1.73 -22.30
C GLU A 129 -1.21 1.05 -21.96
N THR A 130 -1.18 -0.02 -21.15
CA THR A 130 -2.41 -0.73 -20.74
C THR A 130 -3.21 0.08 -19.74
N SER A 131 -2.57 0.76 -18.81
CA SER A 131 -3.24 1.66 -17.86
C SER A 131 -3.85 2.87 -18.58
N GLN A 132 -3.14 3.45 -19.55
CA GLN A 132 -3.67 4.53 -20.39
C GLN A 132 -4.88 4.07 -21.20
N ALA A 133 -4.84 2.87 -21.79
CA ALA A 133 -5.99 2.33 -22.54
C ALA A 133 -7.20 2.15 -21.63
N CYS A 134 -7.02 1.65 -20.40
CA CYS A 134 -8.08 1.56 -19.39
C CYS A 134 -8.66 2.94 -19.03
N ALA A 135 -7.81 3.93 -18.82
CA ALA A 135 -8.26 5.29 -18.50
C ALA A 135 -9.11 5.87 -19.62
N GLN A 136 -8.68 5.75 -20.89
CA GLN A 136 -9.44 6.24 -22.05
C GLN A 136 -10.76 5.49 -22.23
N GLU A 137 -10.77 4.17 -22.02
CA GLU A 137 -11.98 3.35 -22.13
C GLU A 137 -13.01 3.78 -21.08
N LEU A 138 -12.62 3.85 -19.80
CA LEU A 138 -13.54 4.16 -18.71
C LEU A 138 -14.07 5.60 -18.79
N VAL A 139 -13.20 6.56 -19.10
CA VAL A 139 -13.63 7.95 -19.36
C VAL A 139 -14.61 8.01 -20.55
N GLY A 140 -14.32 7.26 -21.63
CA GLY A 140 -15.19 7.16 -22.78
C GLY A 140 -16.58 6.56 -22.46
N LYS A 141 -16.69 5.72 -21.43
CA LYS A 141 -17.97 5.19 -20.92
C LYS A 141 -18.75 6.18 -20.05
N GLY A 142 -18.13 7.29 -19.64
CA GLY A 142 -18.76 8.32 -18.83
C GLY A 142 -18.85 7.95 -17.34
N VAL A 143 -17.85 7.28 -16.78
CA VAL A 143 -17.80 6.98 -15.34
C VAL A 143 -17.74 8.26 -14.50
N GLU A 144 -18.43 8.25 -13.35
CA GLU A 144 -18.47 9.39 -12.40
C GLU A 144 -17.35 9.35 -11.37
N LEU A 145 -16.67 8.21 -11.20
CA LEU A 145 -15.62 7.98 -10.24
C LEU A 145 -14.73 6.85 -10.76
N ILE A 146 -13.42 7.00 -10.60
CA ILE A 146 -12.45 5.92 -10.80
C ILE A 146 -12.01 5.36 -9.46
N LEU A 147 -12.04 4.03 -9.35
CA LEU A 147 -11.40 3.28 -8.28
C LEU A 147 -10.11 2.64 -8.81
N LEU A 148 -9.01 2.84 -8.10
CA LEU A 148 -7.76 2.14 -8.34
C LEU A 148 -7.64 1.00 -7.32
N GLY A 149 -7.66 -0.23 -7.81
CA GLY A 149 -7.27 -1.40 -7.05
C GLY A 149 -5.76 -1.39 -6.83
N LEU A 150 -5.04 -2.12 -7.66
CA LEU A 150 -3.60 -2.02 -7.79
C LEU A 150 -3.30 -1.73 -9.26
N ASP A 151 -3.12 -0.48 -9.61
CA ASP A 151 -2.64 -0.07 -10.93
C ASP A 151 -1.22 0.48 -10.78
N LEU A 152 -0.26 -0.12 -11.50
CA LEU A 152 1.15 0.27 -11.39
C LEU A 152 1.47 1.59 -12.08
N PHE A 153 0.70 1.96 -13.10
CA PHE A 153 0.99 3.13 -13.93
C PHE A 153 -0.27 3.93 -14.26
N PRO A 154 -1.05 4.40 -13.24
CA PRO A 154 -2.31 5.08 -13.48
C PRO A 154 -2.11 6.30 -14.40
N ASP A 155 -2.96 6.44 -15.40
CA ASP A 155 -2.96 7.62 -16.26
C ASP A 155 -3.81 8.74 -15.65
N PHE A 156 -3.30 9.34 -14.59
CA PHE A 156 -3.95 10.45 -13.87
C PHE A 156 -4.28 11.63 -14.80
N ALA A 157 -3.45 11.88 -15.82
CA ALA A 157 -3.65 12.99 -16.74
C ALA A 157 -4.94 12.84 -17.56
N THR A 158 -5.26 11.62 -18.00
CA THR A 158 -6.53 11.34 -18.70
C THR A 158 -7.73 11.56 -17.78
N TYR A 159 -7.70 11.11 -16.53
CA TYR A 159 -8.77 11.31 -15.57
C TYR A 159 -8.96 12.78 -15.22
N GLU A 160 -7.87 13.50 -14.95
CA GLU A 160 -7.91 14.93 -14.64
C GLU A 160 -8.46 15.76 -15.81
N ALA A 161 -8.02 15.48 -17.04
CA ALA A 161 -8.52 16.16 -18.24
C ALA A 161 -10.02 15.94 -18.45
N ALA A 162 -10.55 14.79 -18.01
CA ALA A 162 -11.98 14.47 -18.09
C ALA A 162 -12.77 14.98 -16.87
N GLY A 163 -12.10 15.47 -15.83
CA GLY A 163 -12.75 15.90 -14.59
C GLY A 163 -13.34 14.74 -13.78
N VAL A 164 -12.79 13.53 -13.93
CA VAL A 164 -13.24 12.34 -13.20
C VAL A 164 -12.36 12.15 -11.97
N PRO A 165 -12.91 12.17 -10.75
CA PRO A 165 -12.15 11.97 -9.53
C PRO A 165 -11.62 10.54 -9.42
N VAL A 166 -10.45 10.39 -8.79
CA VAL A 166 -9.76 9.11 -8.62
C VAL A 166 -9.58 8.83 -7.14
N ILE A 167 -10.04 7.66 -6.68
CA ILE A 167 -9.81 7.16 -5.32
C ILE A 167 -9.20 5.76 -5.43
N GLY A 168 -8.04 5.58 -4.82
CA GLY A 168 -7.35 4.30 -4.76
C GLY A 168 -7.21 3.78 -3.33
N VAL A 169 -6.81 2.52 -3.22
CA VAL A 169 -6.53 1.93 -1.91
C VAL A 169 -5.05 2.01 -1.56
N LEU A 170 -4.16 1.70 -2.50
CA LEU A 170 -2.73 1.54 -2.24
C LEU A 170 -1.89 2.33 -3.26
N PRO A 171 -1.22 3.42 -2.89
CA PRO A 171 -0.24 4.10 -3.73
C PRO A 171 1.09 3.34 -3.69
N ILE A 172 1.73 3.16 -4.85
CA ILE A 172 2.92 2.31 -4.99
C ILE A 172 4.14 3.11 -5.43
N LEU A 173 3.99 3.86 -6.52
CA LEU A 173 5.08 4.59 -7.14
C LEU A 173 5.05 6.10 -6.85
N PRO A 174 6.17 6.81 -6.94
CA PRO A 174 6.22 8.24 -6.65
C PRO A 174 5.17 9.12 -7.33
N PRO A 175 4.74 8.87 -8.59
CA PRO A 175 3.65 9.63 -9.19
C PRO A 175 2.33 9.55 -8.43
N ASP A 176 2.05 8.42 -7.76
CA ASP A 176 0.82 8.23 -6.98
C ASP A 176 0.76 9.19 -5.79
N PHE A 177 1.92 9.49 -5.17
CA PHE A 177 1.99 10.32 -3.97
C PHE A 177 1.66 11.79 -4.21
N THR A 178 1.82 12.25 -5.46
CA THR A 178 1.64 13.65 -5.86
C THR A 178 0.47 13.87 -6.81
N ALA A 179 -0.23 12.81 -7.19
CA ALA A 179 -1.35 12.85 -8.12
C ALA A 179 -2.53 13.67 -7.57
N ASN A 180 -3.37 14.18 -8.47
CA ASN A 180 -4.70 14.67 -8.14
C ASN A 180 -5.67 13.48 -7.94
N ALA A 181 -5.38 12.69 -6.92
CA ALA A 181 -6.10 11.48 -6.53
C ALA A 181 -6.11 11.37 -5.01
N LEU A 182 -6.90 10.48 -4.43
CA LEU A 182 -6.86 10.14 -3.01
C LEU A 182 -6.59 8.66 -2.83
N PHE A 183 -5.63 8.32 -1.99
CA PHE A 183 -5.34 6.94 -1.62
C PHE A 183 -5.64 6.73 -0.14
N LEU A 184 -6.57 5.82 0.14
CA LEU A 184 -7.07 5.59 1.50
C LEU A 184 -5.99 5.08 2.44
N THR A 185 -5.00 4.34 1.93
CA THR A 185 -3.80 3.95 2.68
C THR A 185 -2.60 4.82 2.29
N GLY A 186 -1.54 4.75 3.07
CA GLY A 186 -0.32 5.50 2.77
C GLY A 186 0.63 4.79 1.81
N GLY A 187 0.38 3.51 1.52
CA GLY A 187 1.22 2.71 0.63
C GLY A 187 2.70 2.74 0.99
N ASN A 188 3.55 2.66 -0.02
CA ASN A 188 4.99 2.61 0.18
C ASN A 188 5.57 3.86 0.86
N ALA A 189 5.03 5.05 0.58
CA ALA A 189 5.57 6.29 1.14
C ALA A 189 5.53 6.28 2.68
N THR A 190 4.40 5.90 3.25
CA THR A 190 4.20 5.94 4.70
C THR A 190 4.71 4.66 5.36
N THR A 191 4.59 3.49 4.73
CA THR A 191 5.12 2.22 5.25
C THR A 191 6.65 2.29 5.44
N THR A 192 7.37 2.86 4.47
CA THR A 192 8.82 3.00 4.56
C THR A 192 9.24 3.94 5.69
N ALA A 193 8.53 5.05 5.86
CA ALA A 193 8.75 5.98 6.96
C ALA A 193 8.44 5.34 8.33
N VAL A 194 7.35 4.58 8.45
CA VAL A 194 7.01 3.85 9.69
C VAL A 194 8.06 2.82 10.05
N MET A 195 8.66 2.13 9.08
CA MET A 195 9.77 1.22 9.36
C MET A 195 10.92 1.94 10.06
N ALA A 196 11.29 3.14 9.60
CA ALA A 196 12.31 3.95 10.25
C ALA A 196 11.85 4.46 11.63
N VAL A 197 10.58 4.84 11.81
CA VAL A 197 10.02 5.21 13.13
C VAL A 197 10.10 4.03 14.11
N ILE A 198 9.70 2.82 13.70
CA ILE A 198 9.77 1.63 14.54
C ILE A 198 11.25 1.30 14.87
N ALA A 199 12.15 1.40 13.88
CA ALA A 199 13.58 1.20 14.11
C ALA A 199 14.13 2.19 15.16
N GLN A 200 13.75 3.46 15.09
CA GLN A 200 14.16 4.51 16.01
C GLN A 200 13.53 4.35 17.41
N ASP A 201 12.20 4.24 17.47
CA ASP A 201 11.45 4.38 18.73
C ASP A 201 11.40 3.07 19.52
N ARG A 202 11.12 1.96 18.85
CA ARG A 202 11.00 0.66 19.53
C ARG A 202 12.36 0.02 19.78
N TYR A 203 13.22 0.04 18.77
CA TYR A 203 14.49 -0.67 18.83
C TYR A 203 15.69 0.23 19.14
N GLN A 204 15.52 1.55 19.09
CA GLN A 204 16.59 2.53 19.30
C GLN A 204 17.81 2.25 18.42
N ALA A 205 17.54 1.70 17.22
CA ALA A 205 18.55 1.27 16.28
C ALA A 205 19.45 2.42 15.84
N LYS A 206 20.74 2.16 15.70
CA LYS A 206 21.74 3.06 15.13
C LYS A 206 22.24 2.56 13.79
N THR A 207 22.13 1.24 13.58
CA THR A 207 22.59 0.56 12.37
C THR A 207 21.54 -0.42 11.89
N VAL A 208 21.26 -0.44 10.57
CA VAL A 208 20.25 -1.29 9.94
C VAL A 208 20.85 -2.00 8.73
N GLY A 209 20.63 -3.31 8.64
CA GLY A 209 20.86 -4.09 7.42
C GLY A 209 19.59 -4.22 6.60
N ILE A 210 19.63 -3.90 5.31
CA ILE A 210 18.47 -3.99 4.41
C ILE A 210 18.72 -5.08 3.39
N ILE A 211 17.73 -5.91 3.12
CA ILE A 211 17.70 -6.80 1.95
C ILE A 211 16.46 -6.49 1.10
N HIS A 212 16.63 -6.48 -0.21
CA HIS A 212 15.50 -6.26 -1.12
C HIS A 212 15.69 -6.98 -2.47
N ALA A 213 14.56 -7.25 -3.13
CA ALA A 213 14.54 -7.81 -4.47
C ALA A 213 14.98 -6.75 -5.53
N ASP A 214 15.49 -7.21 -6.68
CA ASP A 214 15.89 -6.33 -7.78
C ASP A 214 14.76 -6.15 -8.80
N ASN A 215 13.66 -5.54 -8.36
CA ASN A 215 12.57 -5.11 -9.23
C ASN A 215 12.19 -3.65 -8.95
N ALA A 216 11.37 -3.05 -9.80
CA ALA A 216 11.02 -1.63 -9.70
C ALA A 216 10.32 -1.28 -8.37
N GLY A 217 9.39 -2.13 -7.91
CA GLY A 217 8.65 -1.92 -6.65
C GLY A 217 9.57 -2.00 -5.44
N ALA A 218 10.36 -3.08 -5.33
CA ALA A 218 11.30 -3.28 -4.23
C ALA A 218 12.42 -2.22 -4.20
N ASN A 219 12.94 -1.82 -5.37
CA ASN A 219 13.92 -0.75 -5.46
C ASN A 219 13.33 0.60 -5.00
N SER A 220 12.08 0.91 -5.37
CA SER A 220 11.38 2.13 -4.92
C SER A 220 11.14 2.10 -3.40
N THR A 221 10.72 0.96 -2.87
CA THR A 221 10.48 0.77 -1.43
C THR A 221 11.80 0.89 -0.65
N ALA A 222 12.88 0.28 -1.15
CA ALA A 222 14.20 0.38 -0.53
C ALA A 222 14.68 1.84 -0.47
N ALA A 223 14.58 2.58 -1.58
CA ALA A 223 14.94 4.00 -1.62
C ALA A 223 14.13 4.84 -0.62
N GLY A 224 12.84 4.53 -0.41
CA GLY A 224 12.00 5.18 0.59
C GLY A 224 12.47 4.87 2.03
N VAL A 225 12.81 3.61 2.32
CA VAL A 225 13.36 3.20 3.63
C VAL A 225 14.68 3.89 3.90
N GLU A 226 15.58 3.87 2.92
CA GLU A 226 16.92 4.50 3.00
C GLU A 226 16.79 6.00 3.33
N ALA A 227 15.93 6.72 2.60
CA ALA A 227 15.69 8.15 2.84
C ALA A 227 15.09 8.42 4.24
N ALA A 228 14.17 7.56 4.71
CA ALA A 228 13.58 7.69 6.04
C ALA A 228 14.61 7.39 7.15
N LEU A 229 15.47 6.38 6.96
CA LEU A 229 16.57 6.07 7.90
C LEU A 229 17.61 7.20 7.95
N ASP A 230 17.96 7.80 6.80
CA ASP A 230 18.85 8.96 6.74
C ASP A 230 18.27 10.13 7.54
N LYS A 231 16.96 10.40 7.39
CA LYS A 231 16.25 11.43 8.14
C LYS A 231 16.20 11.14 9.64
N ALA A 232 16.10 9.87 10.02
CA ALA A 232 16.19 9.41 11.42
C ALA A 232 17.62 9.45 12.00
N GLY A 233 18.64 9.66 11.17
CA GLY A 233 20.05 9.61 11.57
C GLY A 233 20.53 8.18 11.85
N ILE A 234 19.93 7.17 11.21
CA ILE A 234 20.28 5.76 11.34
C ILE A 234 21.15 5.35 10.16
N THR A 235 22.32 4.77 10.44
CA THR A 235 23.20 4.26 9.39
C THR A 235 22.66 2.94 8.84
N TRP A 236 22.72 2.77 7.52
CA TRP A 236 22.20 1.56 6.88
C TRP A 236 23.14 0.99 5.84
N LYS A 237 22.94 -0.29 5.51
CA LYS A 237 23.62 -1.00 4.41
C LYS A 237 22.60 -1.89 3.71
N ALA A 238 22.43 -1.66 2.41
CA ALA A 238 21.53 -2.47 1.59
C ALA A 238 22.27 -3.58 0.84
N VAL A 239 21.61 -4.73 0.74
CA VAL A 239 22.03 -5.89 -0.04
C VAL A 239 20.88 -6.24 -0.98
N LYS A 240 21.16 -6.33 -2.27
CA LYS A 240 20.17 -6.61 -3.30
C LYS A 240 20.36 -8.01 -3.87
N GLY A 241 19.25 -8.76 -4.01
CA GLY A 241 19.21 -10.08 -4.65
C GLY A 241 18.17 -10.15 -5.75
N GLY A 242 18.06 -11.29 -6.43
CA GLY A 242 17.02 -11.54 -7.41
C GLY A 242 15.62 -11.63 -6.78
N ASP A 243 14.58 -11.55 -7.62
CA ASP A 243 13.18 -11.72 -7.16
C ASP A 243 12.92 -13.11 -6.62
N ASN A 244 13.53 -14.11 -7.23
CA ASN A 244 13.41 -15.52 -6.87
C ASN A 244 14.81 -16.11 -6.71
N GLU A 245 15.25 -16.18 -5.48
CA GLU A 245 16.51 -16.82 -5.12
C GLU A 245 16.30 -18.28 -4.73
N THR A 246 17.39 -19.03 -4.72
CA THR A 246 17.41 -20.35 -4.06
C THR A 246 17.49 -20.18 -2.55
N ASP A 247 17.20 -21.23 -1.78
CA ASP A 247 17.36 -21.22 -0.32
C ASP A 247 18.78 -20.78 0.11
N ALA A 248 19.80 -21.23 -0.62
CA ALA A 248 21.18 -20.81 -0.40
C ALA A 248 21.41 -19.33 -0.76
N GLY A 249 20.70 -18.80 -1.76
CA GLY A 249 20.73 -17.39 -2.12
C GLY A 249 20.13 -16.52 -1.02
N TYR A 250 18.93 -16.85 -0.53
CA TYR A 250 18.30 -16.15 0.59
C TYR A 250 19.15 -16.21 1.88
N LEU A 251 19.70 -17.37 2.19
CA LEU A 251 20.64 -17.51 3.31
C LEU A 251 21.84 -16.55 3.16
N GLY A 252 22.44 -16.50 1.96
CA GLY A 252 23.56 -15.62 1.68
C GLY A 252 23.20 -14.14 1.80
N LEU A 253 22.01 -13.73 1.36
CA LEU A 253 21.51 -12.36 1.50
C LEU A 253 21.34 -11.97 2.97
N MET A 254 20.72 -12.84 3.78
CA MET A 254 20.53 -12.61 5.22
C MET A 254 21.87 -12.51 5.95
N GLN A 255 22.82 -13.39 5.62
CA GLN A 255 24.19 -13.32 6.19
C GLN A 255 24.91 -12.04 5.80
N ALA A 256 24.78 -11.60 4.54
CA ALA A 256 25.42 -10.37 4.06
C ALA A 256 24.85 -9.11 4.71
N ALA A 257 23.52 -9.05 4.92
CA ALA A 257 22.88 -7.94 5.63
C ALA A 257 23.26 -7.91 7.13
N ASN A 258 23.47 -9.07 7.73
CA ASN A 258 23.85 -9.19 9.14
C ASN A 258 25.37 -9.12 9.39
N ALA A 259 26.21 -9.03 8.34
CA ALA A 259 27.67 -9.18 8.45
C ALA A 259 28.35 -8.14 9.36
N ASP A 260 27.81 -6.92 9.40
CA ASP A 260 28.37 -5.81 10.20
C ASP A 260 27.68 -5.70 11.59
N ASP A 261 26.98 -6.76 12.03
CA ASP A 261 26.24 -6.84 13.30
C ASP A 261 25.28 -5.67 13.55
N PRO A 262 24.34 -5.38 12.60
CA PRO A 262 23.41 -4.28 12.76
C PRO A 262 22.46 -4.50 13.95
N ASP A 263 21.86 -3.41 14.46
CA ASP A 263 20.88 -3.49 15.54
C ASP A 263 19.58 -4.16 15.10
N LEU A 264 19.24 -4.01 13.80
CA LEU A 264 17.97 -4.39 13.17
C LEU A 264 18.18 -4.77 11.70
N LEU A 265 17.33 -5.65 11.18
CA LEU A 265 17.25 -5.94 9.75
C LEU A 265 15.92 -5.45 9.17
N ILE A 266 15.92 -5.12 7.87
CA ILE A 266 14.70 -4.84 7.09
C ILE A 266 14.71 -5.74 5.86
N SER A 267 13.61 -6.48 5.64
CA SER A 267 13.41 -7.33 4.47
C SER A 267 12.28 -6.76 3.60
N LEU A 268 12.59 -6.49 2.32
CA LEU A 268 11.66 -5.95 1.34
C LEU A 268 11.47 -6.94 0.19
N TYR A 269 11.04 -8.13 0.57
CA TYR A 269 10.64 -9.21 -0.33
C TYR A 269 9.13 -9.43 -0.25
N ALA A 270 8.57 -10.10 -1.25
CA ALA A 270 7.17 -10.47 -1.33
C ALA A 270 7.03 -11.98 -1.64
N ASP A 271 5.86 -12.55 -1.40
CA ASP A 271 5.46 -13.91 -1.75
C ASP A 271 6.52 -14.98 -1.39
N ALA A 272 7.01 -15.72 -2.38
CA ALA A 272 8.04 -16.74 -2.19
C ALA A 272 9.32 -16.18 -1.56
N GLY A 273 9.63 -14.91 -1.81
CA GLY A 273 10.76 -14.21 -1.20
C GLY A 273 10.59 -13.97 0.30
N CYS A 274 9.36 -13.79 0.79
CA CYS A 274 9.08 -13.76 2.23
C CYS A 274 9.47 -15.10 2.86
N ILE A 275 9.01 -16.22 2.30
CA ILE A 275 9.32 -17.55 2.80
C ILE A 275 10.83 -17.80 2.78
N GLY A 276 11.48 -17.47 1.66
CA GLY A 276 12.92 -17.67 1.48
C GLY A 276 13.77 -16.87 2.47
N THR A 277 13.43 -15.60 2.69
CA THR A 277 14.18 -14.73 3.62
C THR A 277 13.94 -15.10 5.07
N ILE A 278 12.72 -15.48 5.47
CA ILE A 278 12.41 -15.96 6.83
C ILE A 278 13.18 -17.26 7.13
N ARG A 279 13.16 -18.24 6.23
CA ARG A 279 13.93 -19.49 6.37
C ARG A 279 15.44 -19.25 6.34
N GLY A 280 15.92 -18.35 5.47
CA GLY A 280 17.32 -17.94 5.41
C GLY A 280 17.80 -17.32 6.72
N TYR A 281 16.97 -16.46 7.32
CA TYR A 281 17.21 -15.87 8.63
C TYR A 281 17.34 -16.93 9.73
N ALA A 282 16.38 -17.84 9.84
CA ALA A 282 16.39 -18.91 10.83
C ALA A 282 17.58 -19.86 10.62
N THR A 283 17.90 -20.24 9.37
CA THR A 283 19.04 -21.09 9.01
C THR A 283 20.38 -20.42 9.34
N ALA A 284 20.47 -19.08 9.17
CA ALA A 284 21.65 -18.31 9.55
C ALA A 284 21.85 -18.19 11.07
N GLY A 285 20.86 -18.56 11.88
CA GLY A 285 20.85 -18.41 13.34
C GLY A 285 20.88 -16.95 13.78
N ILE A 286 20.32 -16.05 12.96
CA ILE A 286 20.20 -14.62 13.29
C ILE A 286 19.11 -14.46 14.34
N THR A 287 19.33 -13.56 15.30
CA THR A 287 18.38 -13.28 16.40
C THR A 287 17.99 -11.80 16.48
N LYS A 288 18.49 -10.99 15.55
CA LYS A 288 18.12 -9.56 15.45
C LYS A 288 16.67 -9.41 15.02
N PRO A 289 15.93 -8.39 15.49
CA PRO A 289 14.60 -8.13 14.97
C PRO A 289 14.64 -7.82 13.47
N VAL A 290 13.60 -8.22 12.77
CA VAL A 290 13.45 -7.95 11.33
C VAL A 290 12.14 -7.22 11.09
N LEU A 291 12.17 -6.06 10.44
CA LEU A 291 10.98 -5.41 9.92
C LEU A 291 10.73 -5.85 8.48
N THR A 292 9.48 -6.05 8.14
CA THR A 292 9.05 -6.34 6.77
C THR A 292 7.68 -5.74 6.52
N THR A 293 7.19 -5.80 5.28
CA THR A 293 5.85 -5.34 4.94
C THR A 293 4.78 -6.34 5.35
N SER A 294 3.52 -5.91 5.40
CA SER A 294 2.36 -6.76 5.71
C SER A 294 2.18 -7.94 4.76
N ILE A 295 2.73 -7.88 3.55
CA ILE A 295 2.68 -8.98 2.57
C ILE A 295 3.27 -10.27 3.15
N CYS A 296 4.32 -10.17 3.96
CA CYS A 296 4.95 -11.35 4.56
C CYS A 296 4.18 -11.92 5.78
N SER A 297 3.11 -11.28 6.23
CA SER A 297 2.22 -11.82 7.29
C SER A 297 1.08 -12.66 6.73
N ASP A 298 1.00 -12.81 5.41
CA ASP A 298 0.01 -13.65 4.75
C ASP A 298 -0.01 -15.06 5.37
N SER A 299 -1.22 -15.64 5.52
CA SER A 299 -1.36 -16.95 6.16
C SER A 299 -0.66 -18.06 5.42
N ASP A 300 -0.55 -17.96 4.09
CA ASP A 300 0.16 -18.95 3.28
C ASP A 300 1.66 -18.88 3.54
N VAL A 301 2.21 -17.68 3.74
CA VAL A 301 3.60 -17.48 4.18
C VAL A 301 3.77 -18.04 5.59
N ILE A 302 2.96 -17.57 6.55
CA ILE A 302 3.08 -17.96 7.96
C ILE A 302 2.90 -19.47 8.16
N SER A 303 1.97 -20.09 7.45
CA SER A 303 1.76 -21.55 7.53
C SER A 303 2.98 -22.38 7.09
N GLN A 304 3.79 -21.81 6.19
CA GLN A 304 4.98 -22.48 5.66
C GLN A 304 6.24 -22.23 6.47
N VAL A 305 6.32 -21.12 7.20
CA VAL A 305 7.51 -20.73 7.96
C VAL A 305 7.36 -20.97 9.47
N GLY A 306 6.15 -20.86 10.01
CA GLY A 306 5.88 -21.09 11.43
C GLY A 306 6.82 -20.30 12.35
N ASP A 307 7.44 -21.01 13.31
CA ASP A 307 8.33 -20.41 14.32
C ASP A 307 9.61 -19.77 13.74
N ASP A 308 9.97 -20.03 12.48
CA ASP A 308 11.07 -19.35 11.79
C ASP A 308 10.80 -17.82 11.66
N ALA A 309 9.52 -17.40 11.73
CA ALA A 309 9.10 -16.01 11.72
C ALA A 309 9.24 -15.32 13.10
N THR A 310 9.75 -15.99 14.12
CA THR A 310 10.03 -15.37 15.42
C THR A 310 11.00 -14.20 15.25
N ASN A 311 10.71 -13.05 15.89
CA ASN A 311 11.40 -11.76 15.76
C ASN A 311 11.10 -10.97 14.47
N TRP A 312 10.18 -11.45 13.63
CA TRP A 312 9.72 -10.69 12.48
C TRP A 312 8.53 -9.81 12.85
N VAL A 313 8.60 -8.55 12.43
CA VAL A 313 7.56 -7.54 12.60
C VAL A 313 7.04 -7.11 11.24
N PHE A 314 5.74 -7.27 11.05
CA PHE A 314 5.03 -7.01 9.81
C PHE A 314 4.35 -5.64 9.89
N VAL A 315 4.91 -4.66 9.19
CA VAL A 315 4.46 -3.27 9.22
C VAL A 315 3.27 -3.08 8.30
N GLY A 316 2.18 -2.55 8.82
CA GLY A 316 0.92 -2.37 8.09
C GLY A 316 0.02 -3.60 8.09
N ALA A 317 0.43 -4.70 8.76
CA ALA A 317 -0.46 -5.82 9.02
C ALA A 317 -1.34 -5.53 10.24
N THR A 318 -2.58 -5.98 10.17
CA THR A 318 -3.55 -5.88 11.27
C THR A 318 -3.83 -7.29 11.82
N PRO A 319 -3.89 -7.46 13.14
CA PRO A 319 -4.29 -8.74 13.71
C PRO A 319 -5.75 -9.02 13.40
N GLU A 320 -6.13 -10.29 13.42
CA GLU A 320 -7.54 -10.64 13.33
C GLU A 320 -8.30 -10.14 14.57
N ARG A 321 -9.40 -9.43 14.31
CA ARG A 321 -10.32 -8.94 15.34
C ARG A 321 -11.72 -9.47 15.07
N ASP A 322 -12.39 -9.99 16.09
CA ASP A 322 -13.78 -10.43 15.95
C ASP A 322 -14.70 -9.21 16.03
N THR A 323 -15.03 -8.66 14.87
CA THR A 323 -15.91 -7.50 14.70
C THR A 323 -17.05 -7.81 13.74
N PRO A 324 -18.17 -7.07 13.80
CA PRO A 324 -19.23 -7.19 12.80
C PRO A 324 -18.74 -6.94 11.37
N GLU A 325 -17.78 -6.02 11.20
CA GLU A 325 -17.17 -5.70 9.92
C GLU A 325 -16.40 -6.90 9.37
N LYS A 326 -15.66 -7.64 10.20
CA LYS A 326 -14.98 -8.88 9.79
C LYS A 326 -16.00 -9.91 9.32
N ALA A 327 -17.07 -10.12 10.08
CA ALA A 327 -18.11 -11.09 9.73
C ALA A 327 -18.78 -10.75 8.37
N LEU A 328 -19.03 -9.46 8.12
CA LEU A 328 -19.56 -9.02 6.83
C LEU A 328 -18.56 -9.22 5.70
N LEU A 329 -17.30 -8.86 5.89
CA LEU A 329 -16.24 -9.09 4.91
C LEU A 329 -16.15 -10.58 4.55
N GLN A 330 -16.10 -11.45 5.57
CA GLN A 330 -16.09 -12.91 5.39
C GLN A 330 -17.30 -13.39 4.56
N THR A 331 -18.50 -12.88 4.85
CA THR A 331 -19.71 -13.23 4.11
C THR A 331 -19.62 -12.84 2.63
N ILE A 332 -19.10 -11.65 2.34
CA ILE A 332 -18.96 -11.13 0.96
C ILE A 332 -17.94 -11.94 0.16
N VAL A 333 -16.79 -12.25 0.73
CA VAL A 333 -15.69 -12.85 -0.03
C VAL A 333 -15.73 -14.39 -0.08
N ALA A 334 -16.38 -15.04 0.90
CA ALA A 334 -16.43 -16.50 1.00
C ALA A 334 -16.82 -17.24 -0.29
N PRO A 335 -17.79 -16.78 -1.09
CA PRO A 335 -18.17 -17.44 -2.34
C PRO A 335 -17.06 -17.42 -3.41
N PHE A 336 -16.09 -16.53 -3.28
CA PHE A 336 -15.03 -16.29 -4.26
C PHE A 336 -13.67 -16.90 -3.86
N ILE A 337 -13.61 -17.54 -2.69
CA ILE A 337 -12.39 -18.22 -2.21
C ILE A 337 -12.47 -19.70 -2.62
N LYS A 338 -11.36 -20.21 -3.14
CA LYS A 338 -11.25 -21.62 -3.51
C LYS A 338 -11.12 -22.49 -2.27
N ASN A 339 -11.94 -23.53 -2.19
CA ASN A 339 -11.81 -24.56 -1.17
C ASN A 339 -10.66 -25.52 -1.54
N GLU A 340 -9.58 -25.48 -0.77
CA GLU A 340 -8.38 -26.28 -1.03
C GLU A 340 -8.64 -27.81 -0.94
N ALA A 341 -9.61 -28.22 -0.14
CA ALA A 341 -9.94 -29.64 0.02
C ALA A 341 -10.74 -30.21 -1.16
N THR A 342 -11.62 -29.40 -1.76
CA THR A 342 -12.51 -29.85 -2.86
C THR A 342 -12.07 -29.33 -4.23
N GLY A 343 -11.32 -28.25 -4.26
CA GLY A 343 -10.95 -27.51 -5.47
C GLY A 343 -12.08 -26.65 -6.06
N GLU A 344 -13.24 -26.61 -5.41
CA GLU A 344 -14.40 -25.83 -5.81
C GLU A 344 -14.34 -24.41 -5.26
N MET A 345 -15.04 -23.47 -5.92
CA MET A 345 -15.19 -22.10 -5.40
C MET A 345 -16.26 -22.08 -4.30
N GLY A 346 -15.98 -21.29 -3.27
CA GLY A 346 -16.83 -21.10 -2.11
C GLY A 346 -16.40 -21.89 -0.89
N ILE A 347 -16.31 -21.20 0.23
CA ILE A 347 -16.08 -21.75 1.57
C ILE A 347 -17.13 -21.19 2.53
N GLU A 348 -17.26 -21.76 3.72
CA GLU A 348 -18.11 -21.18 4.75
C GLU A 348 -17.52 -19.82 5.21
N PRO A 349 -18.33 -18.78 5.43
CA PRO A 349 -17.82 -17.47 5.87
C PRO A 349 -16.92 -17.53 7.11
N ALA A 350 -17.25 -18.42 8.06
CA ALA A 350 -16.45 -18.59 9.28
C ALA A 350 -15.04 -19.17 9.02
N ASP A 351 -14.84 -19.83 7.87
CA ASP A 351 -13.56 -20.41 7.48
C ASP A 351 -12.67 -19.39 6.75
N VAL A 352 -13.20 -18.23 6.37
CA VAL A 352 -12.42 -17.14 5.77
C VAL A 352 -11.50 -16.54 6.82
N LYS A 353 -10.21 -16.70 6.61
CA LYS A 353 -9.19 -16.01 7.41
C LYS A 353 -8.90 -14.66 6.78
N THR A 354 -9.34 -13.57 7.40
CA THR A 354 -9.23 -12.23 6.82
C THR A 354 -7.78 -11.79 6.64
N GLY A 355 -6.88 -12.20 7.53
CA GLY A 355 -5.44 -12.00 7.35
C GLY A 355 -4.84 -12.76 6.16
N ALA A 356 -5.52 -13.84 5.70
CA ALA A 356 -5.10 -14.62 4.55
C ALA A 356 -5.53 -14.04 3.19
N LEU A 357 -6.38 -13.01 3.18
CA LEU A 357 -6.82 -12.37 1.95
C LEU A 357 -5.70 -11.56 1.29
N GLY A 358 -4.62 -11.30 2.02
CA GLY A 358 -3.49 -10.55 1.52
C GLY A 358 -3.91 -9.22 0.89
N LEU A 359 -3.29 -8.85 -0.22
CA LEU A 359 -3.68 -7.65 -0.99
C LEU A 359 -5.08 -7.77 -1.60
N GLY A 360 -5.60 -8.99 -1.86
CA GLY A 360 -6.96 -9.19 -2.39
C GLY A 360 -8.02 -8.54 -1.51
N GLY A 361 -7.89 -8.64 -0.20
CA GLY A 361 -8.78 -8.03 0.78
C GLY A 361 -8.95 -6.53 0.64
N LEU A 362 -7.97 -5.84 0.05
CA LEU A 362 -8.02 -4.39 -0.18
C LEU A 362 -9.18 -3.96 -1.09
N GLY A 363 -9.64 -4.83 -2.01
CA GLY A 363 -10.80 -4.55 -2.84
C GLY A 363 -12.07 -4.35 -2.01
N THR A 364 -12.33 -5.25 -1.05
CA THR A 364 -13.46 -5.11 -0.13
C THR A 364 -13.29 -3.92 0.81
N VAL A 365 -12.11 -3.75 1.38
CA VAL A 365 -11.80 -2.61 2.28
C VAL A 365 -12.04 -1.29 1.56
N LEU A 366 -11.59 -1.13 0.31
CA LEU A 366 -11.83 0.06 -0.51
C LEU A 366 -13.32 0.35 -0.63
N VAL A 367 -14.08 -0.62 -1.14
CA VAL A 367 -15.50 -0.43 -1.46
C VAL A 367 -16.33 -0.18 -0.19
N LEU A 368 -16.13 -0.95 0.87
CA LEU A 368 -16.90 -0.79 2.11
C LEU A 368 -16.50 0.46 2.90
N SER A 369 -15.22 0.88 2.85
CA SER A 369 -14.82 2.19 3.40
C SER A 369 -15.55 3.32 2.69
N LEU A 370 -15.52 3.33 1.36
CA LEU A 370 -16.19 4.36 0.57
C LEU A 370 -17.71 4.35 0.77
N ARG A 371 -18.33 3.17 0.98
CA ARG A 371 -19.75 3.09 1.35
C ARG A 371 -20.04 3.83 2.64
N ASN A 372 -19.25 3.57 3.69
CA ASN A 372 -19.44 4.22 4.98
C ASN A 372 -19.24 5.74 4.87
N PHE A 373 -18.21 6.18 4.14
CA PHE A 373 -17.92 7.60 3.91
C PHE A 373 -19.04 8.28 3.11
N ALA A 374 -19.58 7.61 2.08
CA ALA A 374 -20.71 8.10 1.32
C ALA A 374 -21.98 8.24 2.18
N ALA A 375 -22.24 7.26 3.06
CA ALA A 375 -23.38 7.31 3.98
C ALA A 375 -23.23 8.49 4.97
N GLU A 376 -22.05 8.73 5.51
CA GLU A 376 -21.79 9.87 6.40
C GLU A 376 -21.95 11.21 5.67
N MET A 377 -21.40 11.32 4.45
CA MET A 377 -21.53 12.51 3.60
C MET A 377 -23.00 12.82 3.30
N VAL A 378 -23.78 11.79 2.92
CA VAL A 378 -25.22 11.94 2.60
C VAL A 378 -26.05 12.28 3.84
N ALA A 379 -25.74 11.67 4.99
CA ALA A 379 -26.36 12.04 6.27
C ALA A 379 -26.07 13.50 6.64
N GLY A 380 -24.93 14.05 6.24
CA GLY A 380 -24.59 15.48 6.30
C GLY A 380 -25.32 16.37 5.30
N GLY A 381 -26.18 15.82 4.44
CA GLY A 381 -27.01 16.54 3.48
C GLY A 381 -26.36 16.80 2.12
N THR A 382 -25.22 16.15 1.82
CA THR A 382 -24.53 16.27 0.54
C THR A 382 -25.01 15.17 -0.43
N GLU A 383 -25.33 15.53 -1.66
CA GLU A 383 -25.75 14.57 -2.68
C GLU A 383 -24.60 13.61 -3.05
N MET A 384 -24.92 12.33 -3.24
CA MET A 384 -23.94 11.33 -3.66
C MET A 384 -23.57 11.50 -5.14
N THR A 385 -22.36 12.00 -5.39
CA THR A 385 -21.66 12.00 -6.68
C THR A 385 -20.20 11.64 -6.46
N GLY A 386 -19.49 11.18 -7.50
CA GLY A 386 -18.05 10.89 -7.39
C GLY A 386 -17.24 12.10 -6.91
N GLN A 387 -17.55 13.30 -7.45
CA GLN A 387 -16.86 14.53 -7.07
C GLN A 387 -17.16 14.94 -5.63
N ASN A 388 -18.42 14.86 -5.18
CA ASN A 388 -18.77 15.22 -3.81
C ASN A 388 -18.12 14.28 -2.79
N LEU A 389 -18.05 12.98 -3.08
CA LEU A 389 -17.34 12.02 -2.23
C LEU A 389 -15.85 12.33 -2.15
N TYR A 390 -15.22 12.64 -3.29
CA TYR A 390 -13.82 13.04 -3.34
C TYR A 390 -13.55 14.31 -2.52
N ASP A 391 -14.39 15.33 -2.66
CA ASP A 391 -14.27 16.60 -1.93
C ASP A 391 -14.54 16.43 -0.42
N PHE A 392 -15.50 15.56 -0.07
CA PHE A 392 -15.75 15.18 1.32
C PHE A 392 -14.51 14.54 1.94
N LEU A 393 -13.91 13.55 1.29
CA LEU A 393 -12.71 12.86 1.80
C LEU A 393 -11.51 13.80 1.96
N LYS A 394 -11.37 14.80 1.09
CA LYS A 394 -10.29 15.82 1.21
C LYS A 394 -10.38 16.65 2.48
N SER A 395 -11.57 16.83 3.04
CA SER A 395 -11.84 17.71 4.17
C SER A 395 -12.27 16.99 5.44
N ALA A 396 -12.64 15.72 5.34
CA ALA A 396 -13.14 14.92 6.45
C ALA A 396 -12.05 14.60 7.48
N ASP A 397 -12.47 14.50 8.73
CA ASP A 397 -11.66 14.07 9.88
C ASP A 397 -12.46 13.07 10.71
N GLY A 398 -11.77 12.14 11.35
CA GLY A 398 -12.42 11.11 12.16
C GLY A 398 -12.95 9.91 11.40
N LEU A 399 -12.63 9.79 10.10
CA LEU A 399 -12.94 8.61 9.31
C LEU A 399 -11.95 7.47 9.60
N PHE A 400 -12.42 6.22 9.46
CA PHE A 400 -11.58 5.03 9.64
C PHE A 400 -11.76 4.08 8.45
N LEU A 401 -10.70 3.36 8.09
CA LEU A 401 -10.79 2.26 7.13
C LEU A 401 -11.72 1.17 7.68
N TYR A 402 -12.46 0.54 6.76
CA TYR A 402 -13.40 -0.53 7.10
C TYR A 402 -12.71 -1.68 7.84
N GLY A 403 -13.29 -2.08 8.97
CA GLY A 403 -12.80 -3.17 9.81
C GLY A 403 -11.48 -2.90 10.53
N GLY A 404 -10.96 -1.66 10.46
CA GLY A 404 -9.68 -1.27 11.04
C GLY A 404 -9.79 -0.11 12.04
N ILE A 405 -8.67 0.16 12.69
CA ILE A 405 -8.48 1.32 13.58
C ILE A 405 -7.64 2.41 12.91
N THR A 406 -7.30 2.23 11.64
CA THR A 406 -6.47 3.16 10.88
C THR A 406 -7.28 4.39 10.47
N PRO A 407 -6.96 5.59 10.99
CA PRO A 407 -7.66 6.80 10.61
C PRO A 407 -7.33 7.22 9.17
N VAL A 408 -8.34 7.78 8.50
CA VAL A 408 -8.25 8.35 7.15
C VAL A 408 -8.35 9.88 7.28
N LYS A 409 -7.29 10.57 6.92
CA LYS A 409 -7.21 12.03 6.88
C LYS A 409 -6.30 12.47 5.75
N CYS A 410 -6.90 12.93 4.66
CA CYS A 410 -6.15 13.26 3.45
C CYS A 410 -5.35 14.56 3.60
N GLY A 411 -4.23 14.64 2.90
CA GLY A 411 -3.46 15.86 2.72
C GLY A 411 -2.70 16.40 3.94
N LEU A 412 -2.49 15.59 4.99
CA LEU A 412 -1.72 16.01 6.18
C LEU A 412 -0.28 16.42 5.84
N ALA A 413 0.36 15.77 4.88
CA ALA A 413 1.72 16.07 4.44
C ALA A 413 1.77 16.83 3.12
N THR A 414 0.80 17.69 2.86
CA THR A 414 0.81 18.60 1.72
C THR A 414 1.90 19.67 1.91
N PRO A 415 2.67 20.05 0.86
CA PRO A 415 2.43 19.72 -0.56
C PRO A 415 3.12 18.45 -1.05
N SER A 416 3.95 17.77 -0.26
CA SER A 416 4.79 16.64 -0.74
C SER A 416 3.97 15.39 -1.04
N TYR A 417 2.91 15.13 -0.25
CA TYR A 417 2.08 13.94 -0.35
C TYR A 417 0.58 14.30 -0.34
N PRO A 418 0.08 15.06 -1.33
CA PRO A 418 -1.30 15.57 -1.31
C PRO A 418 -2.35 14.47 -1.49
N SER A 419 -1.98 13.33 -2.08
CA SER A 419 -2.90 12.22 -2.38
C SER A 419 -3.06 11.23 -1.23
N ILE A 420 -2.19 11.26 -0.22
CA ILE A 420 -2.16 10.27 0.85
C ILE A 420 -3.19 10.62 1.94
N CYS A 421 -3.96 9.61 2.37
CA CYS A 421 -5.01 9.78 3.38
C CYS A 421 -4.75 9.01 4.68
N SER A 422 -3.73 8.16 4.76
CA SER A 422 -3.35 7.49 6.00
C SER A 422 -1.86 7.56 6.24
N TYR A 423 -1.49 7.97 7.43
CA TYR A 423 -0.11 8.20 7.85
C TYR A 423 0.30 7.37 9.05
N VAL A 424 -0.65 6.64 9.63
CA VAL A 424 -0.42 5.80 10.80
C VAL A 424 -0.66 4.34 10.47
N PHE A 425 0.13 3.48 11.05
CA PHE A 425 0.09 2.05 10.82
C PHE A 425 0.11 1.27 12.13
N GLU A 426 -0.59 0.17 12.13
CA GLU A 426 -0.38 -0.91 13.08
C GLU A 426 0.76 -1.79 12.58
N ALA A 427 1.40 -2.49 13.49
CA ALA A 427 2.35 -3.55 13.18
C ALA A 427 1.97 -4.80 13.97
N THR A 428 2.25 -5.95 13.39
CA THR A 428 2.07 -7.26 14.02
C THR A 428 3.40 -8.00 14.11
N GLU A 429 3.48 -8.98 15.00
CA GLU A 429 4.61 -9.89 15.11
C GLU A 429 4.12 -11.33 15.24
N TYR A 430 4.93 -12.29 14.78
CA TYR A 430 4.63 -13.70 15.02
C TYR A 430 5.11 -14.10 16.40
N LYS A 431 4.19 -14.61 17.21
CA LYS A 431 4.44 -15.01 18.59
C LYS A 431 3.50 -16.13 19.02
N ASP A 432 4.05 -17.16 19.64
CA ASP A 432 3.30 -18.29 20.22
C ASP A 432 2.32 -18.96 19.21
N GLY A 433 2.72 -19.06 17.93
CA GLY A 433 1.93 -19.70 16.89
C GLY A 433 0.88 -18.79 16.22
N ALA A 434 0.87 -17.50 16.54
CA ALA A 434 -0.10 -16.54 15.99
C ALA A 434 0.55 -15.22 15.58
N VAL A 435 -0.10 -14.50 14.68
CA VAL A 435 0.22 -13.12 14.34
C VAL A 435 -0.56 -12.21 15.29
N VAL A 436 0.15 -11.46 16.14
CA VAL A 436 -0.43 -10.63 17.20
C VAL A 436 0.00 -9.18 17.06
N SER A 437 -0.75 -8.25 17.66
CA SER A 437 -0.38 -6.82 17.67
C SER A 437 0.94 -6.60 18.38
N VAL A 438 1.74 -5.69 17.83
CA VAL A 438 2.94 -5.14 18.48
C VAL A 438 2.48 -4.04 19.47
N ASP A 439 3.09 -4.04 20.66
CA ASP A 439 2.91 -3.00 21.68
C ASP A 439 1.41 -2.68 21.95
N ASP A 440 0.59 -3.74 22.12
CA ASP A 440 -0.85 -3.67 22.42
C ASP A 440 -1.68 -2.89 21.37
N GLY A 441 -1.27 -2.93 20.10
CA GLY A 441 -1.97 -2.26 18.99
C GLY A 441 -1.61 -0.79 18.84
N LYS A 442 -0.42 -0.41 19.28
CA LYS A 442 0.13 0.93 19.05
C LYS A 442 0.07 1.30 17.57
N LEU A 443 -0.44 2.49 17.28
CA LEU A 443 -0.34 3.10 15.96
C LEU A 443 0.97 3.90 15.85
N TRP A 444 1.68 3.69 14.76
CA TRP A 444 2.96 4.31 14.46
C TRP A 444 2.76 5.39 13.41
N ASP A 445 3.10 6.65 13.76
CA ASP A 445 2.96 7.81 12.86
C ASP A 445 4.19 7.95 11.96
N SER A 446 3.96 7.95 10.64
CA SER A 446 5.00 8.11 9.63
C SER A 446 5.39 9.56 9.37
N THR A 447 4.55 10.54 9.72
CA THR A 447 4.71 11.95 9.33
C THR A 447 6.08 12.55 9.68
N PRO A 448 6.71 12.25 10.83
CA PRO A 448 8.02 12.82 11.18
C PRO A 448 9.14 12.41 10.23
N LEU A 449 9.06 11.21 9.64
CA LEU A 449 10.12 10.62 8.83
C LEU A 449 9.76 10.41 7.35
N LEU A 450 8.63 10.96 6.88
CA LEU A 450 8.32 10.97 5.45
C LEU A 450 9.47 11.60 4.67
N PRO A 451 9.96 10.96 3.60
CA PRO A 451 11.08 11.44 2.79
C PRO A 451 10.86 12.82 2.18
#